data_46a66f1113d5f8a9cdd2e3dfbc79fdaf
#
_entry.id   46a66f1113d5f8a9cdd2e3dfbc79fdaf
#
_cell.length_a   1.000
_cell.length_b   1.000
_cell.length_c   1.000
_cell.angle_alpha   90.00
_cell.angle_beta   90.00
_cell.angle_gamma   90.00
#
_symmetry.space_group_name_H-M   'P 1'
#
loop_
_entity.id
_entity.type
_entity.pdbx_description
1 polymer ?
#
loop_
_entity_poly.entity_id
_entity_poly.type
_entity_poly.pdbx_seq_one_letter_code
_entity_poly.pdbx_strand_id
1 'polypeptide(L)'
;MRGKPIAAGKSSFDLIDPIRLFSELQLKKNTVLLDLACGNGSYAIAASGYIGDEGKIYAFDLWTEGIDLLRQEAAARQIRHIRAGVADVSVEIPVDDNSIDVCLMATVLHDLVEDKTEKGTLLQVGRVLKPDGLLAIIEFNKVDGKPGPPVQIRISPTELENILAPYNFRPVKNAEVGQFNYLAIYKKTPGMSKL
;
A
#
# COMPACT_ATOMS: atom_id res chain seq x y z
N MET A 1 -0.35 19.20 -14.14
CA MET A 1 -1.11 18.54 -13.06
C MET A 1 -1.79 17.33 -13.68
N ARG A 2 -1.53 16.12 -13.20
CA ARG A 2 -2.33 14.94 -13.60
C ARG A 2 -3.74 15.16 -13.03
N GLY A 3 -4.78 14.84 -13.80
CA GLY A 3 -6.17 14.97 -13.37
C GLY A 3 -6.48 14.00 -12.21
N LYS A 4 -7.71 14.08 -11.68
CA LYS A 4 -8.21 13.17 -10.63
C LYS A 4 -7.98 11.71 -11.07
N PRO A 5 -7.34 10.85 -10.23
CA PRO A 5 -7.14 9.44 -10.56
C PRO A 5 -8.47 8.72 -10.86
N ILE A 6 -8.47 7.79 -11.82
CA ILE A 6 -9.70 7.06 -12.25
C ILE A 6 -10.35 6.32 -11.08
N ALA A 7 -9.55 5.80 -10.16
CA ALA A 7 -10.01 5.09 -8.96
C ALA A 7 -10.33 6.01 -7.78
N ALA A 8 -10.15 7.34 -7.89
CA ALA A 8 -10.36 8.27 -6.78
C ALA A 8 -11.78 8.17 -6.21
N GLY A 9 -11.88 7.96 -4.90
CA GLY A 9 -13.13 7.75 -4.17
C GLY A 9 -13.62 6.31 -4.14
N LYS A 10 -12.90 5.37 -4.77
CA LYS A 10 -13.14 3.93 -4.63
C LYS A 10 -12.17 3.39 -3.57
N SER A 11 -12.69 2.63 -2.63
CA SER A 11 -11.88 1.92 -1.63
C SER A 11 -12.23 0.44 -1.66
N SER A 12 -11.24 -0.42 -1.58
CA SER A 12 -11.43 -1.86 -1.40
C SER A 12 -11.61 -2.25 0.07
N PHE A 13 -11.53 -1.29 0.98
CA PHE A 13 -11.55 -1.57 2.42
C PHE A 13 -12.80 -2.31 2.88
N ASP A 14 -13.97 -1.99 2.31
CA ASP A 14 -15.24 -2.65 2.62
C ASP A 14 -15.39 -4.07 2.00
N LEU A 15 -14.41 -4.48 1.18
CA LEU A 15 -14.37 -5.78 0.52
C LEU A 15 -13.43 -6.77 1.21
N ILE A 16 -12.67 -6.31 2.20
CA ILE A 16 -11.69 -7.12 2.94
C ILE A 16 -12.11 -7.31 4.39
N ASP A 17 -11.54 -8.32 5.03
CA ASP A 17 -11.59 -8.50 6.48
C ASP A 17 -10.40 -7.79 7.13
N PRO A 18 -10.61 -6.63 7.80
CA PRO A 18 -9.51 -5.86 8.39
C PRO A 18 -8.81 -6.63 9.53
N ILE A 19 -9.55 -7.42 10.30
CA ILE A 19 -8.96 -8.21 11.40
C ILE A 19 -7.97 -9.21 10.83
N ARG A 20 -8.39 -9.93 9.78
CA ARG A 20 -7.53 -10.88 9.09
C ARG A 20 -6.32 -10.18 8.45
N LEU A 21 -6.53 -9.06 7.74
CA LEU A 21 -5.45 -8.28 7.13
C LEU A 21 -4.37 -7.92 8.16
N PHE A 22 -4.76 -7.25 9.25
CA PHE A 22 -3.78 -6.78 10.22
C PHE A 22 -3.15 -7.90 11.04
N SER A 23 -3.86 -9.02 11.24
CA SER A 23 -3.28 -10.24 11.80
C SER A 23 -2.19 -10.83 10.89
N GLU A 24 -2.43 -10.86 9.57
CA GLU A 24 -1.46 -11.34 8.59
C GLU A 24 -0.23 -10.44 8.49
N LEU A 25 -0.41 -9.13 8.58
CA LEU A 25 0.67 -8.13 8.59
C LEU A 25 1.48 -8.15 9.89
N GLN A 26 0.95 -8.73 10.98
CA GLN A 26 1.61 -8.79 12.29
C GLN A 26 2.12 -7.42 12.76
N LEU A 27 1.30 -6.38 12.56
CA LEU A 27 1.65 -5.03 12.98
C LEU A 27 1.93 -5.01 14.49
N LYS A 28 3.01 -4.34 14.86
CA LYS A 28 3.43 -4.18 16.24
C LYS A 28 3.24 -2.74 16.68
N LYS A 29 3.18 -2.52 18.00
CA LYS A 29 3.33 -1.15 18.54
C LYS A 29 4.64 -0.57 18.03
N ASN A 30 4.61 0.74 17.75
CA ASN A 30 5.74 1.51 17.21
C ASN A 30 6.11 1.20 15.74
N THR A 31 5.32 0.38 15.01
CA THR A 31 5.50 0.19 13.57
C THR A 31 5.40 1.53 12.83
N VAL A 32 6.32 1.76 11.90
CA VAL A 32 6.22 2.84 10.92
C VAL A 32 5.60 2.27 9.65
N LEU A 33 4.35 2.62 9.38
CA LEU A 33 3.56 2.16 8.24
C LEU A 33 3.51 3.23 7.15
N LEU A 34 3.65 2.82 5.90
CA LEU A 34 3.32 3.63 4.73
C LEU A 34 2.05 3.05 4.07
N ASP A 35 0.97 3.83 4.04
CA ASP A 35 -0.23 3.58 3.24
C ASP A 35 -0.07 4.32 1.91
N LEU A 36 0.31 3.59 0.86
CA LEU A 36 0.71 4.14 -0.43
C LEU A 36 -0.47 4.14 -1.40
N ALA A 37 -0.76 5.30 -2.00
CA ALA A 37 -1.97 5.58 -2.76
C ALA A 37 -3.23 5.32 -1.91
N CYS A 38 -3.25 5.98 -0.74
CA CYS A 38 -4.15 5.69 0.38
C CYS A 38 -5.62 6.09 0.13
N GLY A 39 -5.92 6.79 -0.96
CA GLY A 39 -7.26 7.31 -1.24
C GLY A 39 -7.77 8.22 -0.10
N ASN A 40 -8.88 7.83 0.51
CA ASN A 40 -9.45 8.50 1.70
C ASN A 40 -8.87 8.01 3.03
N GLY A 41 -7.85 7.14 3.01
CA GLY A 41 -7.12 6.68 4.16
C GLY A 41 -7.83 5.65 5.04
N SER A 42 -8.82 4.91 4.53
CA SER A 42 -9.53 3.89 5.31
C SER A 42 -8.59 2.87 5.95
N TYR A 43 -7.55 2.44 5.22
CA TYR A 43 -6.52 1.52 5.72
C TYR A 43 -5.64 2.18 6.79
N ALA A 44 -5.21 3.43 6.58
CA ALA A 44 -4.42 4.19 7.57
C ALA A 44 -5.18 4.38 8.89
N ILE A 45 -6.45 4.78 8.82
CA ILE A 45 -7.31 4.94 10.00
C ILE A 45 -7.46 3.61 10.74
N ALA A 46 -7.74 2.51 10.04
CA ALA A 46 -7.89 1.21 10.67
C ALA A 46 -6.57 0.70 11.28
N ALA A 47 -5.44 0.87 10.59
CA ALA A 47 -4.12 0.47 11.07
C ALA A 47 -3.69 1.21 12.34
N SER A 48 -4.16 2.44 12.56
CA SER A 48 -3.75 3.28 13.69
C SER A 48 -3.97 2.62 15.05
N GLY A 49 -5.08 1.87 15.20
CA GLY A 49 -5.38 1.14 16.43
C GLY A 49 -4.42 -0.04 16.72
N TYR A 50 -3.80 -0.59 15.69
CA TYR A 50 -2.86 -1.72 15.84
C TYR A 50 -1.46 -1.26 16.21
N ILE A 51 -0.98 -0.15 15.65
CA ILE A 51 0.39 0.32 15.87
C ILE A 51 0.55 1.20 17.12
N GLY A 52 -0.56 1.75 17.66
CA GLY A 52 -0.55 2.59 18.86
C GLY A 52 0.04 3.98 18.64
N ASP A 53 -0.04 4.83 19.66
CA ASP A 53 0.29 6.26 19.58
C ASP A 53 1.78 6.55 19.34
N GLU A 54 2.67 5.62 19.68
CA GLU A 54 4.11 5.75 19.46
C GLU A 54 4.53 5.30 18.05
N GLY A 55 3.65 4.62 17.31
CA GLY A 55 3.84 4.30 15.91
C GLY A 55 3.68 5.52 15.01
N LYS A 56 3.90 5.32 13.73
CA LYS A 56 3.72 6.38 12.73
C LYS A 56 3.11 5.83 11.46
N ILE A 57 2.15 6.54 10.90
CA ILE A 57 1.57 6.23 9.60
C ILE A 57 1.84 7.40 8.66
N TYR A 58 2.51 7.11 7.57
CA TYR A 58 2.56 7.98 6.40
C TYR A 58 1.50 7.54 5.41
N ALA A 59 0.72 8.49 4.87
CA ALA A 59 -0.36 8.19 3.93
C ALA A 59 -0.30 9.19 2.77
N PHE A 60 -0.03 8.72 1.57
CA PHE A 60 0.13 9.58 0.41
C PHE A 60 -0.77 9.14 -0.74
N ASP A 61 -1.34 10.15 -1.42
CA ASP A 61 -2.16 9.95 -2.63
C ASP A 61 -2.05 11.19 -3.54
N LEU A 62 -2.36 11.02 -4.82
CA LEU A 62 -2.54 12.15 -5.75
C LEU A 62 -3.87 12.87 -5.56
N TRP A 63 -4.85 12.23 -4.94
CA TRP A 63 -6.20 12.75 -4.75
C TRP A 63 -6.29 13.67 -3.54
N THR A 64 -6.24 14.98 -3.79
CA THR A 64 -6.24 16.03 -2.74
C THR A 64 -7.44 15.92 -1.82
N GLU A 65 -8.65 15.76 -2.37
CA GLU A 65 -9.88 15.68 -1.58
C GLU A 65 -9.88 14.43 -0.67
N GLY A 66 -9.28 13.32 -1.12
CA GLY A 66 -9.11 12.12 -0.31
C GLY A 66 -8.19 12.36 0.88
N ILE A 67 -7.08 13.06 0.66
CA ILE A 67 -6.15 13.45 1.74
C ILE A 67 -6.83 14.38 2.75
N ASP A 68 -7.66 15.31 2.30
CA ASP A 68 -8.40 16.20 3.18
C ASP A 68 -9.46 15.45 4.00
N LEU A 69 -10.14 14.46 3.39
CA LEU A 69 -11.06 13.56 4.12
C LEU A 69 -10.32 12.75 5.19
N LEU A 70 -9.15 12.18 4.86
CA LEU A 70 -8.32 11.46 5.83
C LEU A 70 -7.91 12.34 7.01
N ARG A 71 -7.48 13.58 6.74
CA ARG A 71 -7.08 14.53 7.79
C ARG A 71 -8.26 14.88 8.72
N GLN A 72 -9.45 15.11 8.14
CA GLN A 72 -10.67 15.39 8.91
C GLN A 72 -11.05 14.19 9.79
N GLU A 73 -11.04 12.99 9.24
CA GLU A 73 -11.38 11.76 9.97
C GLU A 73 -10.37 11.48 11.09
N ALA A 74 -9.07 11.62 10.82
CA ALA A 74 -8.02 11.46 11.82
C ALA A 74 -8.18 12.49 12.98
N ALA A 75 -8.49 13.74 12.65
CA ALA A 75 -8.75 14.78 13.66
C ALA A 75 -10.00 14.47 14.49
N ALA A 76 -11.11 14.07 13.86
CA ALA A 76 -12.36 13.71 14.54
C ALA A 76 -12.16 12.53 15.53
N ARG A 77 -11.29 11.57 15.18
CA ARG A 77 -10.93 10.43 16.04
C ARG A 77 -9.76 10.70 16.97
N GLN A 78 -9.20 11.93 16.98
CA GLN A 78 -8.03 12.32 17.77
C GLN A 78 -6.77 11.46 17.49
N ILE A 79 -6.64 10.91 16.27
CA ILE A 79 -5.46 10.15 15.82
C ILE A 79 -4.36 11.14 15.43
N ARG A 80 -3.26 11.18 16.18
CA ARG A 80 -2.20 12.18 16.02
C ARG A 80 -0.96 11.69 15.28
N HIS A 81 -0.84 10.39 15.08
CA HIS A 81 0.34 9.74 14.50
C HIS A 81 0.20 9.43 12.99
N ILE A 82 -0.86 9.93 12.34
CA ILE A 82 -1.01 9.89 10.88
C ILE A 82 -0.42 11.17 10.27
N ARG A 83 0.44 11.01 9.26
CA ARG A 83 1.02 12.06 8.43
C ARG A 83 0.51 11.88 6.99
N ALA A 84 -0.54 12.62 6.65
CA ALA A 84 -1.17 12.55 5.33
C ALA A 84 -0.72 13.69 4.42
N GLY A 85 -0.40 13.39 3.17
CA GLY A 85 0.07 14.36 2.18
C GLY A 85 -0.30 14.01 0.75
N VAL A 86 -0.40 15.04 -0.09
CA VAL A 86 -0.55 14.84 -1.55
C VAL A 86 0.83 14.62 -2.14
N ALA A 87 1.02 13.48 -2.84
CA ALA A 87 2.27 13.15 -3.49
C ALA A 87 2.06 12.24 -4.71
N ASP A 88 2.88 12.42 -5.74
CA ASP A 88 3.02 11.45 -6.83
C ASP A 88 4.05 10.40 -6.40
N VAL A 89 3.56 9.29 -5.87
CA VAL A 89 4.39 8.21 -5.33
C VAL A 89 5.22 7.49 -6.39
N SER A 90 4.95 7.71 -7.67
CA SER A 90 5.76 7.20 -8.77
C SER A 90 7.01 8.06 -9.05
N VAL A 91 7.00 9.29 -8.54
CA VAL A 91 8.11 10.24 -8.66
C VAL A 91 8.91 10.29 -7.36
N GLU A 92 8.22 10.56 -6.24
CA GLU A 92 8.85 10.67 -4.93
C GLU A 92 7.87 10.30 -3.82
N ILE A 93 8.31 9.46 -2.89
CA ILE A 93 7.66 9.24 -1.60
C ILE A 93 8.37 10.15 -0.59
N PRO A 94 7.70 11.20 -0.02
CA PRO A 94 8.36 12.23 0.78
C PRO A 94 8.63 11.75 2.23
N VAL A 95 9.42 10.71 2.36
CA VAL A 95 9.96 10.16 3.62
C VAL A 95 11.42 9.75 3.44
N ASP A 96 12.14 9.65 4.55
CA ASP A 96 13.55 9.29 4.56
C ASP A 96 13.80 7.86 4.06
N ASP A 97 15.00 7.63 3.53
CA ASP A 97 15.47 6.30 3.14
C ASP A 97 15.47 5.36 4.36
N ASN A 98 15.10 4.10 4.14
CA ASN A 98 15.12 3.06 5.17
C ASN A 98 14.40 3.45 6.47
N SER A 99 13.26 4.15 6.36
CA SER A 99 12.48 4.65 7.50
C SER A 99 11.19 3.86 7.75
N ILE A 100 10.71 3.09 6.77
CA ILE A 100 9.42 2.38 6.78
C ILE A 100 9.62 0.91 7.15
N ASP A 101 8.83 0.42 8.11
CA ASP A 101 8.80 -1.01 8.47
C ASP A 101 7.89 -1.81 7.53
N VAL A 102 6.72 -1.26 7.20
CA VAL A 102 5.71 -1.89 6.35
C VAL A 102 5.16 -0.87 5.36
N CYS A 103 5.22 -1.17 4.08
CA CYS A 103 4.52 -0.43 3.03
C CYS A 103 3.29 -1.25 2.61
N LEU A 104 2.10 -0.66 2.71
CA LEU A 104 0.83 -1.23 2.23
C LEU A 104 0.45 -0.56 0.92
N MET A 105 0.20 -1.36 -0.11
CA MET A 105 -0.37 -0.98 -1.40
C MET A 105 -1.69 -1.73 -1.58
N ALA A 106 -2.81 -1.04 -1.42
CA ALA A 106 -4.12 -1.68 -1.45
C ALA A 106 -4.86 -1.38 -2.76
N THR A 107 -4.94 -2.37 -3.64
CA THR A 107 -5.68 -2.35 -4.92
C THR A 107 -5.31 -1.16 -5.82
N VAL A 108 -4.02 -0.89 -5.94
CA VAL A 108 -3.48 0.22 -6.73
C VAL A 108 -2.42 -0.23 -7.74
N LEU A 109 -1.75 -1.38 -7.51
CA LEU A 109 -0.64 -1.77 -8.37
C LEU A 109 -1.09 -2.03 -9.81
N HIS A 110 -2.30 -2.60 -10.01
CA HIS A 110 -2.85 -2.78 -11.35
C HIS A 110 -3.03 -1.44 -12.11
N ASP A 111 -3.44 -0.36 -11.43
CA ASP A 111 -3.54 0.97 -12.03
C ASP A 111 -2.14 1.53 -12.38
N LEU A 112 -1.15 1.35 -11.48
CA LEU A 112 0.23 1.77 -11.73
C LEU A 112 0.85 1.05 -12.93
N VAL A 113 0.53 -0.23 -13.13
CA VAL A 113 0.98 -1.02 -14.29
C VAL A 113 0.32 -0.51 -15.58
N GLU A 114 -0.99 -0.26 -15.57
CA GLU A 114 -1.71 0.31 -16.72
C GLU A 114 -1.15 1.70 -17.10
N ASP A 115 -0.84 2.53 -16.11
CA ASP A 115 -0.27 3.88 -16.29
C ASP A 115 1.26 3.85 -16.57
N LYS A 116 1.90 2.69 -16.52
CA LYS A 116 3.37 2.51 -16.69
C LYS A 116 4.19 3.31 -15.67
N THR A 117 3.70 3.44 -14.46
CA THR A 117 4.34 4.16 -13.35
C THR A 117 4.82 3.23 -12.23
N GLU A 118 4.55 1.92 -12.33
CA GLU A 118 4.93 0.90 -11.36
C GLU A 118 6.44 0.87 -11.09
N LYS A 119 7.25 1.07 -12.13
CA LYS A 119 8.71 1.08 -12.00
C LYS A 119 9.19 2.18 -11.05
N GLY A 120 8.72 3.41 -11.26
CA GLY A 120 9.07 4.55 -10.38
C GLY A 120 8.63 4.30 -8.95
N THR A 121 7.37 3.86 -8.78
CA THR A 121 6.80 3.55 -7.48
C THR A 121 7.59 2.47 -6.75
N LEU A 122 7.90 1.33 -7.39
CA LEU A 122 8.61 0.23 -6.76
C LEU A 122 10.07 0.58 -6.40
N LEU A 123 10.73 1.44 -7.18
CA LEU A 123 12.04 1.98 -6.81
C LEU A 123 11.94 2.86 -5.56
N GLN A 124 10.92 3.73 -5.48
CA GLN A 124 10.70 4.55 -4.30
C GLN A 124 10.34 3.70 -3.06
N VAL A 125 9.48 2.69 -3.21
CA VAL A 125 9.17 1.73 -2.14
C VAL A 125 10.45 1.03 -1.66
N GLY A 126 11.28 0.57 -2.59
CA GLY A 126 12.58 -0.04 -2.27
C GLY A 126 13.52 0.93 -1.52
N ARG A 127 13.50 2.23 -1.82
CA ARG A 127 14.29 3.26 -1.14
C ARG A 127 13.83 3.44 0.31
N VAL A 128 12.53 3.63 0.53
CA VAL A 128 11.99 4.02 1.85
C VAL A 128 11.87 2.86 2.84
N LEU A 129 11.69 1.62 2.35
CA LEU A 129 11.63 0.45 3.22
C LEU A 129 12.98 0.20 3.90
N LYS A 130 12.94 -0.06 5.20
CA LYS A 130 14.09 -0.54 5.98
C LYS A 130 14.66 -1.83 5.38
N PRO A 131 15.93 -2.17 5.62
CA PRO A 131 16.41 -3.54 5.44
C PRO A 131 15.46 -4.50 6.17
N ASP A 132 15.06 -5.58 5.51
CA ASP A 132 14.06 -6.53 6.02
C ASP A 132 12.63 -5.99 6.18
N GLY A 133 12.36 -4.75 5.75
CA GLY A 133 11.00 -4.18 5.71
C GLY A 133 10.07 -4.95 4.77
N LEU A 134 8.78 -4.86 5.04
CA LEU A 134 7.74 -5.61 4.32
C LEU A 134 7.02 -4.71 3.31
N LEU A 135 6.84 -5.25 2.11
CA LEU A 135 5.89 -4.73 1.12
C LEU A 135 4.66 -5.65 1.13
N ALA A 136 3.52 -5.10 1.52
CA ALA A 136 2.23 -5.77 1.55
C ALA A 136 1.35 -5.24 0.41
N ILE A 137 0.89 -6.12 -0.45
CA ILE A 137 0.08 -5.76 -1.62
C ILE A 137 -1.25 -6.49 -1.52
N ILE A 138 -2.34 -5.73 -1.55
CA ILE A 138 -3.69 -6.27 -1.70
C ILE A 138 -4.10 -6.09 -3.15
N GLU A 139 -4.54 -7.17 -3.79
CA GLU A 139 -5.07 -7.13 -5.16
C GLU A 139 -6.35 -7.95 -5.29
N PHE A 140 -7.08 -7.72 -6.39
CA PHE A 140 -8.25 -8.50 -6.72
C PHE A 140 -7.86 -9.87 -7.27
N ASN A 141 -8.54 -10.91 -6.80
CA ASN A 141 -8.44 -12.24 -7.41
C ASN A 141 -8.73 -12.16 -8.91
N LYS A 142 -7.91 -12.80 -9.73
CA LYS A 142 -8.02 -12.77 -11.21
C LYS A 142 -9.15 -13.70 -11.68
N VAL A 143 -10.36 -13.37 -11.24
CA VAL A 143 -11.61 -14.02 -11.65
C VAL A 143 -12.55 -12.99 -12.28
N ASP A 144 -13.35 -13.40 -13.25
CA ASP A 144 -14.25 -12.48 -13.94
C ASP A 144 -15.39 -11.99 -13.03
N GLY A 145 -15.91 -10.80 -13.33
CA GLY A 145 -17.04 -10.20 -12.62
C GLY A 145 -16.65 -9.08 -11.65
N LYS A 146 -17.68 -8.53 -11.01
CA LYS A 146 -17.55 -7.48 -9.96
C LYS A 146 -17.41 -8.12 -8.57
N PRO A 147 -16.83 -7.40 -7.60
CA PRO A 147 -16.30 -6.03 -7.66
C PRO A 147 -14.90 -5.97 -8.30
N GLY A 148 -14.40 -4.77 -8.49
CA GLY A 148 -13.04 -4.50 -8.94
C GLY A 148 -12.92 -4.16 -10.43
N PRO A 149 -11.68 -4.02 -10.92
CA PRO A 149 -11.41 -3.70 -12.31
C PRO A 149 -11.70 -4.88 -13.24
N PRO A 150 -11.70 -4.67 -14.58
CA PRO A 150 -11.77 -5.76 -15.55
C PRO A 150 -10.70 -6.83 -15.30
N VAL A 151 -11.03 -8.10 -15.53
CA VAL A 151 -10.14 -9.23 -15.21
C VAL A 151 -8.79 -9.15 -15.95
N GLN A 152 -8.75 -8.50 -17.11
CA GLN A 152 -7.55 -8.35 -17.95
C GLN A 152 -6.45 -7.55 -17.25
N ILE A 153 -6.82 -6.56 -16.42
CA ILE A 153 -5.85 -5.73 -15.68
C ILE A 153 -5.62 -6.22 -14.25
N ARG A 154 -6.37 -7.22 -13.77
CA ARG A 154 -6.11 -7.83 -12.46
C ARG A 154 -4.80 -8.60 -12.50
N ILE A 155 -4.04 -8.48 -11.42
CA ILE A 155 -2.73 -9.11 -11.26
C ILE A 155 -2.91 -10.38 -10.41
N SER A 156 -2.54 -11.54 -10.96
CA SER A 156 -2.47 -12.79 -10.19
C SER A 156 -1.21 -12.81 -9.31
N PRO A 157 -1.14 -13.67 -8.27
CA PRO A 157 0.07 -13.82 -7.47
C PRO A 157 1.33 -14.12 -8.28
N THR A 158 1.23 -14.95 -9.32
CA THR A 158 2.37 -15.28 -10.21
C THR A 158 2.82 -14.07 -11.05
N GLU A 159 1.88 -13.30 -11.59
CA GLU A 159 2.21 -12.06 -12.32
C GLU A 159 2.83 -11.03 -11.39
N LEU A 160 2.34 -10.94 -10.14
CA LEU A 160 2.89 -10.06 -9.12
C LEU A 160 4.35 -10.40 -8.79
N GLU A 161 4.68 -11.69 -8.64
CA GLU A 161 6.07 -12.13 -8.44
C GLU A 161 6.97 -11.69 -9.59
N ASN A 162 6.52 -11.83 -10.84
CA ASN A 162 7.28 -11.39 -12.02
C ASN A 162 7.48 -9.86 -12.04
N ILE A 163 6.47 -9.09 -11.66
CA ILE A 163 6.55 -7.62 -11.57
C ILE A 163 7.58 -7.22 -10.52
N LEU A 164 7.61 -7.89 -9.37
CA LEU A 164 8.46 -7.53 -8.23
C LEU A 164 9.89 -8.07 -8.30
N ALA A 165 10.13 -9.13 -9.10
CA ALA A 165 11.43 -9.79 -9.21
C ALA A 165 12.62 -8.84 -9.47
N PRO A 166 12.50 -7.76 -10.32
CA PRO A 166 13.60 -6.84 -10.57
C PRO A 166 13.97 -5.92 -9.39
N TYR A 167 13.14 -5.85 -8.34
CA TYR A 167 13.23 -4.81 -7.30
C TYR A 167 13.71 -5.31 -5.93
N ASN A 168 14.35 -6.47 -5.87
CA ASN A 168 14.88 -7.07 -4.63
C ASN A 168 13.80 -7.35 -3.56
N PHE A 169 12.63 -7.76 -3.99
CA PHE A 169 11.57 -8.26 -3.12
C PHE A 169 11.46 -9.78 -3.26
N ARG A 170 11.51 -10.49 -2.13
CA ARG A 170 11.26 -11.94 -2.11
C ARG A 170 9.90 -12.24 -1.49
N PRO A 171 9.14 -13.20 -2.04
CA PRO A 171 7.85 -13.57 -1.48
C PRO A 171 8.01 -14.17 -0.07
N VAL A 172 7.08 -13.82 0.81
CA VAL A 172 7.00 -14.35 2.18
C VAL A 172 5.72 -15.16 2.34
N LYS A 173 4.58 -14.59 1.94
CA LYS A 173 3.27 -15.19 2.17
C LYS A 173 2.21 -14.64 1.21
N ASN A 174 1.26 -15.50 0.85
CA ASN A 174 -0.01 -15.11 0.27
C ASN A 174 -1.15 -15.56 1.20
N ALA A 175 -2.21 -14.74 1.32
CA ALA A 175 -3.40 -15.05 2.11
C ALA A 175 -4.64 -14.41 1.47
N GLU A 176 -5.78 -15.08 1.57
CA GLU A 176 -7.06 -14.48 1.25
C GLU A 176 -7.45 -13.50 2.38
N VAL A 177 -7.79 -12.27 2.02
CA VAL A 177 -8.19 -11.23 3.00
C VAL A 177 -9.61 -10.72 2.79
N GLY A 178 -10.31 -11.27 1.83
CA GLY A 178 -11.71 -11.00 1.51
C GLY A 178 -12.19 -11.98 0.46
N GLN A 179 -13.48 -11.94 0.14
CA GLN A 179 -14.06 -12.83 -0.88
C GLN A 179 -13.41 -12.63 -2.27
N PHE A 180 -12.95 -11.40 -2.55
CA PHE A 180 -12.49 -10.99 -3.87
C PHE A 180 -11.03 -10.57 -3.90
N ASN A 181 -10.35 -10.56 -2.75
CA ASN A 181 -9.04 -9.98 -2.59
C ASN A 181 -8.07 -10.93 -1.90
N TYR A 182 -6.85 -10.94 -2.41
CA TYR A 182 -5.72 -11.59 -1.76
C TYR A 182 -4.72 -10.54 -1.25
N LEU A 183 -3.96 -10.92 -0.23
CA LEU A 183 -2.81 -10.21 0.30
C LEU A 183 -1.56 -10.99 -0.09
N ALA A 184 -0.58 -10.31 -0.67
CA ALA A 184 0.75 -10.85 -0.91
C ALA A 184 1.77 -10.04 -0.10
N ILE A 185 2.58 -10.72 0.70
CA ILE A 185 3.62 -10.10 1.52
C ILE A 185 4.98 -10.46 0.95
N TYR A 186 5.79 -9.43 0.73
CA TYR A 186 7.17 -9.53 0.26
C TYR A 186 8.10 -8.90 1.28
N LYS A 187 9.31 -9.42 1.36
CA LYS A 187 10.37 -8.86 2.19
C LYS A 187 11.43 -8.21 1.31
N LYS A 188 11.82 -6.98 1.66
CA LYS A 188 12.96 -6.33 1.04
C LYS A 188 14.23 -7.14 1.38
N THR A 189 14.97 -7.55 0.36
CA THR A 189 16.27 -8.18 0.52
C THR A 189 17.38 -7.12 0.34
N PRO A 190 18.53 -7.28 1.00
CA PRO A 190 19.68 -6.46 0.71
C PRO A 190 19.98 -6.52 -0.80
N GLY A 191 20.11 -5.38 -1.46
CA GLY A 191 20.55 -5.36 -2.83
C GLY A 191 21.89 -6.09 -2.94
N MET A 192 22.04 -6.96 -3.93
CA MET A 192 23.40 -7.43 -4.25
C MET A 192 24.20 -6.20 -4.62
N SER A 193 25.19 -5.86 -3.80
CA SER A 193 26.20 -4.89 -4.19
C SER A 193 26.72 -5.33 -5.54
N LYS A 194 26.51 -4.53 -6.59
CA LYS A 194 27.23 -4.77 -7.84
C LYS A 194 28.71 -4.68 -7.48
N LEU A 195 29.37 -5.85 -7.43
CA LEU A 195 30.81 -5.95 -7.43
C LEU A 195 31.37 -5.35 -8.72
#